data_21acf872c1cff53259e8dd20d259fa0f
#
_entry.id   21acf872c1cff53259e8dd20d259fa0f
#
_cell.length_a   1.000
_cell.length_b   1.000
_cell.length_c   1.000
_cell.angle_alpha   90.00
_cell.angle_beta   90.00
_cell.angle_gamma   90.00
#
_symmetry.space_group_name_H-M   'P 1'
#
loop_
_entity.id
_entity.type
_entity.pdbx_description
1 polymer ?
#
loop_
_entity_poly.entity_id
_entity_poly.type
_entity_poly.pdbx_seq_one_letter_code
_entity_poly.pdbx_strand_id
1 'polypeptide(L)'
;MLNLDFIGLFIFIAGFVIGLGAVTVIDIHGFLGRKSNYWTEATTRTHKVTKPLIWLGITLAVVGGAILYRQEQLSGIPLYHTLTAIILILNGLFLSFHVSPFLLAREKEGRQTELLPKSLQNKIIVGLIISDIGWWTGLALLAWYITHNL
;
A
#
# COMPACT_ATOMS: atom_id res chain seq x y z
N MET A 1 8.37 16.67 27.80
CA MET A 1 8.98 16.60 26.44
C MET A 1 8.35 15.43 25.69
N LEU A 2 7.91 15.63 24.46
CA LEU A 2 7.46 14.53 23.59
C LEU A 2 8.64 13.58 23.34
N ASN A 3 8.47 12.32 23.69
CA ASN A 3 9.48 11.30 23.46
C ASN A 3 9.55 10.98 21.96
N LEU A 4 10.77 10.93 21.38
CA LEU A 4 10.98 10.61 19.97
C LEU A 4 10.41 9.22 19.61
N ASP A 5 10.41 8.27 20.54
CA ASP A 5 9.82 6.94 20.32
C ASP A 5 8.30 7.03 20.13
N PHE A 6 7.63 7.86 20.94
CA PHE A 6 6.21 8.14 20.76
C PHE A 6 5.93 8.78 19.39
N ILE A 7 6.75 9.76 18.98
CA ILE A 7 6.58 10.43 17.68
C ILE A 7 6.78 9.42 16.55
N GLY A 8 7.84 8.63 16.60
CA GLY A 8 8.13 7.58 15.61
C GLY A 8 7.00 6.58 15.51
N LEU A 9 6.54 6.07 16.65
CA LEU A 9 5.43 5.11 16.73
C LEU A 9 4.14 5.72 16.17
N PHE A 10 3.80 6.95 16.56
CA PHE A 10 2.59 7.62 16.08
C PHE A 10 2.60 7.80 14.56
N ILE A 11 3.73 8.29 13.99
CA ILE A 11 3.88 8.46 12.54
C ILE A 11 3.80 7.10 11.84
N PHE A 12 4.40 6.06 12.43
CA PHE A 12 4.37 4.71 11.89
C PHE A 12 2.94 4.15 11.83
N ILE A 13 2.19 4.26 12.93
CA ILE A 13 0.78 3.85 12.99
C ILE A 13 -0.07 4.65 12.00
N ALA A 14 0.12 5.98 11.91
CA ALA A 14 -0.57 6.82 10.94
C ALA A 14 -0.33 6.35 9.50
N GLY A 15 0.91 5.94 9.19
CA GLY A 15 1.26 5.33 7.90
C GLY A 15 0.44 4.08 7.60
N PHE A 16 0.29 3.17 8.57
CA PHE A 16 -0.55 1.97 8.42
C PHE A 16 -2.03 2.30 8.27
N VAL A 17 -2.57 3.19 9.08
CA VAL A 17 -4.00 3.58 9.02
C VAL A 17 -4.34 4.14 7.64
N ILE A 18 -3.53 5.05 7.12
CA ILE A 18 -3.77 5.69 5.83
C ILE A 18 -3.49 4.72 4.68
N GLY A 19 -2.33 4.06 4.68
CA GLY A 19 -1.89 3.21 3.59
C GLY A 19 -2.72 1.93 3.47
N LEU A 20 -2.89 1.18 4.57
CA LEU A 20 -3.69 -0.04 4.60
C LEU A 20 -5.16 0.24 4.29
N GLY A 21 -5.72 1.34 4.84
CA GLY A 21 -7.10 1.74 4.53
C GLY A 21 -7.29 2.03 3.03
N ALA A 22 -6.38 2.79 2.43
CA ALA A 22 -6.44 3.10 1.00
C ALA A 22 -6.26 1.84 0.12
N VAL A 23 -5.31 0.95 0.48
CA VAL A 23 -5.09 -0.33 -0.21
C VAL A 23 -6.33 -1.20 -0.12
N THR A 24 -6.89 -1.41 1.05
CA THR A 24 -8.09 -2.24 1.23
C THR A 24 -9.24 -1.80 0.31
N VAL A 25 -9.49 -0.49 0.22
CA VAL A 25 -10.55 0.05 -0.65
C VAL A 25 -10.27 -0.24 -2.12
N ILE A 26 -9.06 0.10 -2.61
CA ILE A 26 -8.75 -0.07 -4.04
C ILE A 26 -8.67 -1.55 -4.43
N ASP A 27 -8.22 -2.41 -3.53
CA ASP A 27 -8.08 -3.83 -3.78
C ASP A 27 -9.44 -4.51 -3.88
N ILE A 28 -10.39 -4.17 -3.01
CA ILE A 28 -11.78 -4.64 -3.13
C ILE A 28 -12.38 -4.19 -4.47
N HIS A 29 -12.23 -2.92 -4.84
CA HIS A 29 -12.73 -2.41 -6.12
C HIS A 29 -12.07 -3.11 -7.31
N GLY A 30 -10.75 -3.31 -7.28
CA GLY A 30 -10.00 -4.01 -8.32
C GLY A 30 -10.44 -5.47 -8.46
N PHE A 31 -10.69 -6.16 -7.35
CA PHE A 31 -11.19 -7.53 -7.36
C PHE A 31 -12.59 -7.62 -7.96
N LEU A 32 -13.51 -6.74 -7.56
CA LEU A 32 -14.88 -6.69 -8.09
C LEU A 32 -14.91 -6.26 -9.56
N GLY A 33 -13.99 -5.38 -9.98
CA GLY A 33 -13.85 -4.89 -11.36
C GLY A 33 -13.53 -5.95 -12.39
N ARG A 34 -13.08 -7.14 -11.96
CA ARG A 34 -12.77 -8.27 -12.89
C ARG A 34 -13.97 -8.75 -13.69
N LYS A 35 -15.18 -8.60 -13.18
CA LYS A 35 -16.42 -9.15 -13.76
C LYS A 35 -17.53 -8.12 -13.90
N SER A 36 -17.28 -6.86 -13.60
CA SER A 36 -18.29 -5.82 -13.57
C SER A 36 -17.78 -4.51 -14.16
N ASN A 37 -18.45 -4.01 -15.17
CA ASN A 37 -18.17 -2.72 -15.80
C ASN A 37 -18.28 -1.56 -14.79
N TYR A 38 -19.29 -1.61 -13.93
CA TYR A 38 -19.47 -0.63 -12.86
C TYR A 38 -18.26 -0.58 -11.92
N TRP A 39 -17.79 -1.74 -11.44
CA TRP A 39 -16.64 -1.80 -10.56
C TRP A 39 -15.31 -1.51 -11.26
N THR A 40 -15.20 -1.77 -12.57
CA THR A 40 -14.05 -1.35 -13.38
C THR A 40 -13.94 0.18 -13.42
N GLU A 41 -15.05 0.87 -13.65
CA GLU A 41 -15.11 2.33 -13.61
C GLU A 41 -14.82 2.86 -12.19
N ALA A 42 -15.45 2.27 -11.17
CA ALA A 42 -15.19 2.62 -9.78
C ALA A 42 -13.71 2.48 -9.41
N THR A 43 -13.05 1.39 -9.84
CA THR A 43 -11.61 1.19 -9.65
C THR A 43 -10.79 2.33 -10.26
N THR A 44 -11.08 2.70 -11.50
CA THR A 44 -10.36 3.78 -12.19
C THR A 44 -10.51 5.13 -11.49
N ARG A 45 -11.72 5.45 -11.01
CA ARG A 45 -12.00 6.70 -10.27
C ARG A 45 -11.35 6.70 -8.90
N THR A 46 -11.51 5.62 -8.13
CA THR A 46 -10.96 5.47 -6.78
C THR A 46 -9.44 5.47 -6.80
N HIS A 47 -8.81 4.87 -7.83
CA HIS A 47 -7.36 4.83 -7.98
C HIS A 47 -6.71 6.22 -7.92
N LYS A 48 -7.34 7.25 -8.43
CA LYS A 48 -6.82 8.63 -8.41
C LYS A 48 -6.67 9.18 -7.00
N VAL A 49 -7.53 8.74 -6.08
CA VAL A 49 -7.51 9.17 -4.68
C VAL A 49 -6.64 8.24 -3.84
N THR A 50 -6.77 6.93 -4.03
CA THR A 50 -6.07 5.95 -3.20
C THR A 50 -4.58 5.89 -3.49
N LYS A 51 -4.14 6.08 -4.75
CA LYS A 51 -2.72 6.06 -5.12
C LYS A 51 -1.88 7.06 -4.30
N PRO A 52 -2.20 8.37 -4.23
CA PRO A 52 -1.45 9.30 -3.39
C PRO A 52 -1.54 8.97 -1.90
N LEU A 53 -2.67 8.44 -1.41
CA LEU A 53 -2.81 8.02 -0.02
C LEU A 53 -1.92 6.81 0.32
N ILE A 54 -1.80 5.85 -0.60
CA ILE A 54 -0.91 4.70 -0.44
C ILE A 54 0.55 5.18 -0.34
N TRP A 55 0.98 6.08 -1.22
CA TRP A 55 2.32 6.65 -1.17
C TRP A 55 2.58 7.47 0.09
N LEU A 56 1.59 8.24 0.54
CA LEU A 56 1.65 8.94 1.82
C LEU A 56 1.80 7.94 2.98
N GLY A 57 1.01 6.87 2.97
CA GLY A 57 1.09 5.81 3.98
C GLY A 57 2.46 5.16 4.04
N ILE A 58 3.03 4.78 2.87
CA ILE A 58 4.38 4.21 2.76
C ILE A 58 5.43 5.21 3.31
N THR A 59 5.35 6.48 2.90
CA THR A 59 6.29 7.51 3.35
C THR A 59 6.24 7.68 4.87
N LEU A 60 5.04 7.79 5.45
CA LEU A 60 4.88 7.90 6.90
C LEU A 60 5.38 6.64 7.62
N ALA A 61 5.10 5.45 7.09
CA ALA A 61 5.59 4.21 7.68
C ALA A 61 7.13 4.14 7.64
N VAL A 62 7.76 4.49 6.53
CA VAL A 62 9.22 4.52 6.42
C VAL A 62 9.84 5.54 7.38
N VAL A 63 9.32 6.77 7.41
CA VAL A 63 9.82 7.82 8.31
C VAL A 63 9.58 7.46 9.77
N GLY A 64 8.39 7.01 10.12
CA GLY A 64 8.05 6.59 11.48
C GLY A 64 8.91 5.41 11.95
N GLY A 65 9.11 4.41 11.08
CA GLY A 65 9.98 3.28 11.36
C GLY A 65 11.45 3.70 11.53
N ALA A 66 11.97 4.60 10.69
CA ALA A 66 13.32 5.11 10.82
C ALA A 66 13.54 5.86 12.14
N ILE A 67 12.55 6.60 12.63
CA ILE A 67 12.60 7.27 13.93
C ILE A 67 12.51 6.25 15.07
N LEU A 68 11.58 5.29 14.98
CA LEU A 68 11.33 4.29 16.01
C LEU A 68 12.54 3.37 16.21
N TYR A 69 13.15 2.91 15.11
CA TYR A 69 14.28 1.97 15.12
C TYR A 69 15.65 2.65 15.08
N ARG A 70 15.73 3.97 15.29
CA ARG A 70 17.00 4.74 15.15
C ARG A 70 18.16 4.25 16.02
N GLN A 71 17.88 3.57 17.12
CA GLN A 71 18.87 3.03 18.05
C GLN A 71 18.99 1.49 17.98
N GLU A 72 18.17 0.86 17.15
CA GLU A 72 18.14 -0.58 16.96
C GLU A 72 19.13 -1.03 15.89
N GLN A 73 19.65 -2.22 16.04
CA GLN A 73 20.41 -2.86 14.98
C GLN A 73 19.46 -3.28 13.84
N LEU A 74 19.93 -3.25 12.60
CA LEU A 74 19.16 -3.73 11.45
C LEU A 74 19.14 -5.27 11.44
N SER A 75 18.43 -5.85 12.42
CA SER A 75 18.23 -7.29 12.62
C SER A 75 16.83 -7.54 13.18
N GLY A 76 16.35 -8.77 13.12
CA GLY A 76 15.04 -9.13 13.65
C GLY A 76 13.90 -8.29 13.05
N ILE A 77 13.06 -7.70 13.91
CA ILE A 77 11.86 -6.94 13.50
C ILE A 77 12.20 -5.71 12.64
N PRO A 78 13.19 -4.85 12.99
CA PRO A 78 13.58 -3.73 12.13
C PRO A 78 13.98 -4.16 10.71
N LEU A 79 14.70 -5.28 10.58
CA LEU A 79 15.06 -5.83 9.27
C LEU A 79 13.82 -6.32 8.50
N TYR A 80 12.92 -7.05 9.13
CA TYR A 80 11.70 -7.55 8.48
C TYR A 80 10.78 -6.40 8.04
N HIS A 81 10.64 -5.33 8.83
CA HIS A 81 9.93 -4.12 8.41
C HIS A 81 10.58 -3.47 7.20
N THR A 82 11.91 -3.35 7.19
CA THR A 82 12.66 -2.77 6.07
C THR A 82 12.43 -3.59 4.80
N LEU A 83 12.55 -4.91 4.86
CA LEU A 83 12.29 -5.79 3.71
C LEU A 83 10.84 -5.69 3.22
N THR A 84 9.88 -5.66 4.14
CA THR A 84 8.46 -5.48 3.81
C THR A 84 8.23 -4.13 3.11
N ALA A 85 8.83 -3.05 3.61
CA ALA A 85 8.73 -1.73 3.00
C ALA A 85 9.33 -1.71 1.59
N ILE A 86 10.48 -2.35 1.37
CA ILE A 86 11.09 -2.47 0.04
C ILE A 86 10.16 -3.20 -0.93
N ILE A 87 9.58 -4.33 -0.51
CA ILE A 87 8.62 -5.09 -1.34
C ILE A 87 7.41 -4.23 -1.70
N LEU A 88 6.83 -3.51 -0.73
CA LEU A 88 5.69 -2.63 -0.96
C LEU A 88 6.03 -1.47 -1.90
N ILE A 89 7.21 -0.86 -1.75
CA ILE A 89 7.69 0.21 -2.64
C ILE A 89 7.85 -0.32 -4.07
N LEU A 90 8.51 -1.45 -4.27
CA LEU A 90 8.70 -2.04 -5.60
C LEU A 90 7.36 -2.40 -6.25
N ASN A 91 6.44 -3.00 -5.50
CA ASN A 91 5.09 -3.28 -5.99
C ASN A 91 4.33 -1.99 -6.33
N GLY A 92 4.41 -0.97 -5.48
CA GLY A 92 3.80 0.35 -5.71
C GLY A 92 4.36 1.04 -6.96
N LEU A 93 5.67 0.97 -7.20
CA LEU A 93 6.31 1.48 -8.42
C LEU A 93 5.80 0.72 -9.65
N PHE A 94 5.76 -0.62 -9.59
CA PHE A 94 5.21 -1.42 -10.68
C PHE A 94 3.78 -1.01 -11.02
N LEU A 95 2.88 -0.94 -10.04
CA LEU A 95 1.49 -0.54 -10.25
C LEU A 95 1.38 0.91 -10.75
N SER A 96 2.22 1.80 -10.24
CA SER A 96 2.23 3.23 -10.61
C SER A 96 2.69 3.48 -12.04
N PHE A 97 3.67 2.72 -12.54
CA PHE A 97 4.25 2.94 -13.86
C PHE A 97 3.66 2.04 -14.96
N HIS A 98 3.08 0.88 -14.61
CA HIS A 98 2.54 -0.05 -15.61
C HIS A 98 1.01 -0.11 -15.61
N VAL A 99 0.37 -0.05 -14.46
CA VAL A 99 -1.09 -0.18 -14.36
C VAL A 99 -1.78 1.19 -14.43
N SER A 100 -1.32 2.15 -13.63
CA SER A 100 -1.94 3.47 -13.53
C SER A 100 -2.03 4.21 -14.87
N PRO A 101 -0.96 4.30 -15.71
CA PRO A 101 -1.04 4.97 -16.98
C PRO A 101 -2.07 4.33 -17.93
N PHE A 102 -2.17 3.00 -17.92
CA PHE A 102 -3.14 2.29 -18.74
C PHE A 102 -4.59 2.62 -18.34
N LEU A 103 -4.89 2.63 -17.04
CA LEU A 103 -6.22 3.00 -16.55
C LEU A 103 -6.59 4.44 -16.92
N LEU A 104 -5.65 5.38 -16.75
CA LEU A 104 -5.87 6.78 -17.06
C LEU A 104 -6.00 7.06 -18.58
N ALA A 105 -5.26 6.33 -19.42
CA ALA A 105 -5.40 6.43 -20.87
C ALA A 105 -6.80 5.99 -21.31
N ARG A 106 -7.30 4.85 -20.82
CA ARG A 106 -8.66 4.36 -21.12
C ARG A 106 -9.75 5.33 -20.66
N GLU A 107 -9.57 5.98 -19.52
CA GLU A 107 -10.50 7.00 -19.07
C GLU A 107 -10.55 8.19 -20.03
N LYS A 108 -9.40 8.67 -20.50
CA LYS A 108 -9.33 9.76 -21.51
C LYS A 108 -10.00 9.39 -22.83
N GLU A 109 -9.99 8.09 -23.17
CA GLU A 109 -10.65 7.55 -24.37
C GLU A 109 -12.16 7.26 -24.16
N GLY A 110 -12.71 7.53 -22.95
CA GLY A 110 -14.11 7.22 -22.62
C GLY A 110 -14.40 5.73 -22.42
N ARG A 111 -13.36 4.91 -22.24
CA ARG A 111 -13.41 3.44 -22.16
C ARG A 111 -13.26 2.91 -20.72
N GLN A 112 -13.48 3.74 -19.71
CA GLN A 112 -13.31 3.41 -18.30
C GLN A 112 -14.27 2.33 -17.80
N THR A 113 -15.39 2.12 -18.49
CA THR A 113 -16.39 1.09 -18.16
C THR A 113 -16.10 -0.26 -18.78
N GLU A 114 -15.22 -0.34 -19.77
CA GLU A 114 -14.89 -1.63 -20.41
C GLU A 114 -14.07 -2.51 -19.45
N LEU A 115 -14.31 -3.83 -19.49
CA LEU A 115 -13.50 -4.78 -18.73
C LEU A 115 -12.01 -4.71 -19.17
N LEU A 116 -11.12 -4.84 -18.20
CA LEU A 116 -9.68 -4.86 -18.48
C LEU A 116 -9.27 -6.15 -19.19
N PRO A 117 -8.24 -6.13 -20.06
CA PRO A 117 -7.67 -7.34 -20.64
C PRO A 117 -7.23 -8.33 -19.56
N LYS A 118 -7.44 -9.63 -19.76
CA LYS A 118 -7.13 -10.68 -18.79
C LYS A 118 -5.66 -10.64 -18.30
N SER A 119 -4.72 -10.35 -19.21
CA SER A 119 -3.30 -10.22 -18.85
C SER A 119 -3.05 -9.11 -17.83
N LEU A 120 -3.73 -7.97 -17.99
CA LEU A 120 -3.62 -6.85 -17.06
C LEU A 120 -4.35 -7.14 -15.73
N GLN A 121 -5.53 -7.78 -15.81
CA GLN A 121 -6.24 -8.23 -14.60
C GLN A 121 -5.37 -9.13 -13.74
N ASN A 122 -4.65 -10.10 -14.34
CA ASN A 122 -3.74 -10.98 -13.61
C ASN A 122 -2.59 -10.22 -12.95
N LYS A 123 -1.98 -9.26 -13.65
CA LYS A 123 -0.92 -8.41 -13.08
C LYS A 123 -1.43 -7.59 -11.89
N ILE A 124 -2.62 -7.03 -12.01
CA ILE A 124 -3.27 -6.29 -10.91
C ILE A 124 -3.50 -7.24 -9.72
N ILE A 125 -4.09 -8.41 -9.92
CA ILE A 125 -4.35 -9.37 -8.84
C ILE A 125 -3.05 -9.76 -8.10
N VAL A 126 -1.99 -10.05 -8.82
CA VAL A 126 -0.69 -10.33 -8.18
C VAL A 126 -0.21 -9.13 -7.34
N GLY A 127 -0.32 -7.92 -7.89
CA GLY A 127 0.01 -6.69 -7.15
C GLY A 127 -0.85 -6.51 -5.90
N LEU A 128 -2.17 -6.77 -5.97
CA LEU A 128 -3.08 -6.71 -4.82
C LEU A 128 -2.66 -7.70 -3.72
N ILE A 129 -2.40 -8.95 -4.08
CA ILE A 129 -1.97 -9.98 -3.12
C ILE A 129 -0.66 -9.59 -2.43
N ILE A 130 0.33 -9.11 -3.19
CA ILE A 130 1.60 -8.64 -2.62
C ILE A 130 1.36 -7.46 -1.68
N SER A 131 0.49 -6.53 -2.07
CA SER A 131 0.13 -5.36 -1.28
C SER A 131 -0.52 -5.76 0.04
N ASP A 132 -1.59 -6.55 -0.01
CA ASP A 132 -2.31 -7.00 1.18
C ASP A 132 -1.40 -7.75 2.15
N ILE A 133 -0.67 -8.75 1.66
CA ILE A 133 0.25 -9.53 2.50
C ILE A 133 1.30 -8.60 3.12
N GLY A 134 1.88 -7.68 2.35
CA GLY A 134 2.90 -6.77 2.84
C GLY A 134 2.38 -5.83 3.93
N TRP A 135 1.23 -5.19 3.73
CA TRP A 135 0.65 -4.27 4.70
C TRP A 135 0.24 -4.98 6.00
N TRP A 136 -0.43 -6.15 5.90
CA TRP A 136 -0.81 -6.93 7.09
C TRP A 136 0.39 -7.50 7.81
N THR A 137 1.42 -7.96 7.09
CA THR A 137 2.69 -8.41 7.70
C THR A 137 3.36 -7.26 8.46
N GLY A 138 3.46 -6.08 7.86
CA GLY A 138 4.03 -4.92 8.52
C GLY A 138 3.27 -4.54 9.79
N LEU A 139 1.93 -4.53 9.75
CA LEU A 139 1.11 -4.25 10.92
C LEU A 139 1.29 -5.32 12.02
N ALA A 140 1.35 -6.58 11.66
CA ALA A 140 1.58 -7.68 12.61
C ALA A 140 2.97 -7.58 13.28
N LEU A 141 4.00 -7.25 12.49
CA LEU A 141 5.35 -7.01 13.02
C LEU A 141 5.38 -5.81 13.99
N LEU A 142 4.65 -4.74 13.67
CA LEU A 142 4.54 -3.60 14.57
C LEU A 142 3.84 -3.97 15.88
N ALA A 143 2.73 -4.70 15.80
CA ALA A 143 2.03 -5.19 16.98
C ALA A 143 2.94 -6.08 17.84
N TRP A 144 3.70 -6.97 17.22
CA TRP A 144 4.69 -7.79 17.88
C TRP A 144 5.77 -6.95 18.56
N TYR A 145 6.32 -5.96 17.87
CA TYR A 145 7.34 -5.08 18.45
C TYR A 145 6.85 -4.34 19.68
N ILE A 146 5.64 -3.75 19.62
CA ILE A 146 5.04 -3.01 20.75
C ILE A 146 4.89 -3.91 21.98
N THR A 147 4.42 -5.15 21.79
CA THR A 147 4.13 -6.06 22.90
C THR A 147 5.37 -6.66 23.56
N HIS A 148 6.55 -6.58 22.93
CA HIS A 148 7.78 -7.22 23.43
C HIS A 148 8.90 -6.22 23.78
N ASN A 149 8.80 -4.97 23.32
CA ASN A 149 9.89 -3.99 23.48
C ASN A 149 9.43 -2.63 24.09
N LEU A 150 8.13 -2.39 24.22
CA LEU A 150 7.56 -1.22 24.88
C LEU A 150 6.68 -1.64 26.05
#